data_c49eec20ddeb4bd08c5111b13feecea3
#
_entry.id   c49eec20ddeb4bd08c5111b13feecea3
#
_cell.length_a   1.000
_cell.length_b   1.000
_cell.length_c   1.000
_cell.angle_alpha   90.00
_cell.angle_beta   90.00
_cell.angle_gamma   90.00
#
_symmetry.space_group_name_H-M   'P 1'
#
loop_
_entity.id
_entity.type
_entity.pdbx_description
1 polymer ?
#
loop_
_entity_poly.entity_id
_entity_poly.type
_entity_poly.pdbx_seq_one_letter_code
_entity_poly.pdbx_strand_id
1 'polypeptide(L)'
;FELGLSLGFVYLMMGIFIGSAVMPVAFVLTWKDASATGAIAGAVIGQICAMITWIVCSTFERDADGKHGTVDLDTLGGNYPMLAGNVMAIGMSGIVCAVISMMNPQNFDFNTLKDGIALIDDKLPELDPEENDQAMLDASLKWITKWGVGFTVVMIFIWPLLSLPAG
;
A
#
# COMPACT_ATOMS: atom_id res chain seq x y z
N PHE A 1 3.42 -24.35 -18.05
CA PHE A 1 2.36 -23.81 -17.17
C PHE A 1 1.04 -24.19 -17.82
N GLU A 2 0.38 -25.22 -17.30
CA GLU A 2 -0.84 -25.79 -17.89
C GLU A 2 -2.09 -24.91 -17.71
N LEU A 3 -2.01 -23.86 -16.88
CA LEU A 3 -3.15 -22.97 -16.57
C LEU A 3 -3.21 -21.70 -17.45
N GLY A 4 -2.27 -21.48 -18.37
CA GLY A 4 -2.29 -20.32 -19.27
C GLY A 4 -2.16 -18.95 -18.57
N LEU A 5 -1.83 -18.93 -17.27
CA LEU A 5 -1.70 -17.69 -16.50
C LEU A 5 -0.49 -16.88 -16.97
N SER A 6 -0.73 -15.64 -17.40
CA SER A 6 0.36 -14.72 -17.71
C SER A 6 1.01 -14.21 -16.41
N LEU A 7 2.30 -13.89 -16.49
CA LEU A 7 3.01 -13.29 -15.35
C LEU A 7 2.35 -11.98 -14.90
N GLY A 8 1.83 -11.19 -15.86
CA GLY A 8 1.10 -9.96 -15.58
C GLY A 8 -0.17 -10.19 -14.76
N PHE A 9 -0.94 -11.23 -15.08
CA PHE A 9 -2.11 -11.63 -14.31
C PHE A 9 -1.75 -11.91 -12.84
N VAL A 10 -0.69 -12.69 -12.61
CA VAL A 10 -0.25 -13.03 -11.25
C VAL A 10 0.15 -11.79 -10.45
N TYR A 11 0.91 -10.87 -11.06
CA TYR A 11 1.30 -9.61 -10.39
C TYR A 11 0.11 -8.73 -10.03
N LEU A 12 -0.83 -8.53 -10.94
CA LEU A 12 -2.01 -7.71 -10.70
C LEU A 12 -2.94 -8.35 -9.65
N MET A 13 -3.09 -9.66 -9.68
CA MET A 13 -3.86 -10.42 -8.69
C MET A 13 -3.22 -10.29 -7.29
N MET A 14 -1.88 -10.38 -7.18
CA MET A 14 -1.18 -10.14 -5.91
C MET A 14 -1.50 -8.75 -5.34
N GLY A 15 -1.63 -7.73 -6.19
CA GLY A 15 -2.04 -6.38 -5.78
C GLY A 15 -3.39 -6.36 -5.09
N ILE A 16 -4.38 -7.09 -5.60
CA ILE A 16 -5.72 -7.18 -5.00
C ILE A 16 -5.64 -7.85 -3.62
N PHE A 17 -4.84 -8.93 -3.48
CA PHE A 17 -4.72 -9.66 -2.22
C PHE A 17 -3.94 -8.89 -1.15
N ILE A 18 -2.86 -8.20 -1.53
CA ILE A 18 -1.99 -7.49 -0.58
C ILE A 18 -2.47 -6.06 -0.33
N GLY A 19 -3.14 -5.45 -1.32
CA GLY A 19 -3.54 -4.05 -1.31
C GLY A 19 -4.40 -3.66 -0.11
N SER A 20 -5.22 -4.57 0.40
CA SER A 20 -6.09 -4.32 1.56
C SER A 20 -5.32 -4.11 2.88
N ALA A 21 -4.06 -4.52 2.97
CA ALA A 21 -3.24 -4.30 4.16
C ALA A 21 -2.47 -2.97 4.11
N VAL A 22 -2.32 -2.36 2.93
CA VAL A 22 -1.44 -1.19 2.73
C VAL A 22 -1.85 0.00 3.59
N MET A 23 -3.11 0.43 3.51
CA MET A 23 -3.60 1.58 4.29
C MET A 23 -3.66 1.32 5.79
N PRO A 24 -4.17 0.18 6.27
CA PRO A 24 -4.10 -0.16 7.68
C PRO A 24 -2.68 -0.13 8.27
N VAL A 25 -1.70 -0.71 7.57
CA VAL A 25 -0.29 -0.67 8.00
C VAL A 25 0.25 0.75 8.02
N ALA A 26 -0.02 1.55 6.97
CA ALA A 26 0.39 2.95 6.94
C ALA A 26 -0.19 3.74 8.12
N PHE A 27 -1.47 3.57 8.44
CA PHE A 27 -2.11 4.26 9.56
C PHE A 27 -1.54 3.84 10.92
N VAL A 28 -1.33 2.56 11.15
CA VAL A 28 -0.73 2.08 12.41
C VAL A 28 0.68 2.64 12.63
N LEU A 29 1.43 2.87 11.55
CA LEU A 29 2.79 3.42 11.64
C LEU A 29 2.85 4.94 11.75
N THR A 30 1.82 5.66 11.30
CA THR A 30 1.87 7.13 11.18
C THR A 30 0.84 7.86 12.04
N TRP A 31 -0.25 7.21 12.41
CA TRP A 31 -1.36 7.83 13.11
C TRP A 31 -1.51 7.23 14.52
N LYS A 32 -1.29 8.06 15.54
CA LYS A 32 -1.30 7.65 16.97
C LYS A 32 -2.65 7.06 17.44
N ASP A 33 -3.75 7.51 16.84
CA ASP A 33 -5.10 7.08 17.23
C ASP A 33 -5.54 5.81 16.48
N ALA A 34 -4.71 5.32 15.53
CA ALA A 34 -5.02 4.10 14.81
C ALA A 34 -5.14 2.92 15.78
N SER A 35 -6.25 2.17 15.65
CA SER A 35 -6.52 1.03 16.52
C SER A 35 -6.18 -0.30 15.84
N ALA A 36 -5.68 -1.27 16.62
CA ALA A 36 -5.39 -2.61 16.12
C ALA A 36 -6.66 -3.28 15.56
N THR A 37 -7.80 -3.08 16.22
CA THR A 37 -9.09 -3.59 15.73
C THR A 37 -9.51 -2.94 14.42
N GLY A 38 -9.27 -1.63 14.26
CA GLY A 38 -9.51 -0.90 13.02
C GLY A 38 -8.63 -1.40 11.88
N ALA A 39 -7.36 -1.67 12.17
CA ALA A 39 -6.42 -2.19 11.17
C ALA A 39 -6.79 -3.59 10.68
N ILE A 40 -7.11 -4.50 11.60
CA ILE A 40 -7.52 -5.87 11.27
C ILE A 40 -8.84 -5.88 10.50
N ALA A 41 -9.85 -5.16 11.01
CA ALA A 41 -11.16 -5.08 10.36
C ALA A 41 -11.04 -4.40 8.98
N GLY A 42 -10.24 -3.34 8.85
CA GLY A 42 -9.97 -2.68 7.60
C GLY A 42 -9.35 -3.61 6.56
N ALA A 43 -8.32 -4.37 6.95
CA ALA A 43 -7.68 -5.33 6.06
C ALA A 43 -8.66 -6.43 5.60
N VAL A 44 -9.42 -7.03 6.51
CA VAL A 44 -10.35 -8.13 6.20
C VAL A 44 -11.53 -7.64 5.35
N ILE A 45 -12.20 -6.57 5.76
CA ILE A 45 -13.36 -6.03 5.03
C ILE A 45 -12.91 -5.48 3.67
N GLY A 46 -11.78 -4.77 3.63
CA GLY A 46 -11.20 -4.27 2.38
C GLY A 46 -10.91 -5.39 1.40
N GLN A 47 -10.36 -6.52 1.88
CA GLN A 47 -10.12 -7.71 1.06
C GLN A 47 -11.41 -8.32 0.49
N ILE A 48 -12.43 -8.48 1.33
CA ILE A 48 -13.72 -9.04 0.90
C ILE A 48 -14.36 -8.13 -0.17
N CYS A 49 -14.41 -6.81 0.09
CA CYS A 49 -14.94 -5.85 -0.87
C CYS A 49 -14.15 -5.83 -2.19
N ALA A 50 -12.83 -5.93 -2.13
CA ALA A 50 -11.98 -6.00 -3.30
C ALA A 50 -12.26 -7.23 -4.17
N MET A 51 -12.39 -8.40 -3.54
CA MET A 51 -12.72 -9.65 -4.23
C MET A 51 -14.09 -9.59 -4.90
N ILE A 52 -15.11 -9.08 -4.20
CA ILE A 52 -16.45 -8.89 -4.75
C ILE A 52 -16.41 -7.92 -5.94
N THR A 53 -15.75 -6.77 -5.78
CA THR A 53 -15.63 -5.77 -6.85
C THR A 53 -14.90 -6.34 -8.06
N TRP A 54 -13.79 -7.04 -7.85
CA TRP A 54 -13.04 -7.68 -8.93
C TRP A 54 -13.90 -8.66 -9.74
N ILE A 55 -14.61 -9.57 -9.05
CA ILE A 55 -15.49 -10.55 -9.68
C ILE A 55 -16.67 -9.86 -10.38
N VAL A 56 -17.30 -8.87 -9.74
CA VAL A 56 -18.41 -8.13 -10.36
C VAL A 56 -17.95 -7.36 -11.59
N CYS A 57 -16.81 -6.67 -11.51
CA CYS A 57 -16.27 -5.93 -12.66
C CYS A 57 -15.89 -6.86 -13.82
N SER A 58 -15.43 -8.09 -13.56
CA SER A 58 -15.09 -9.04 -14.62
C SER A 58 -16.33 -9.43 -15.45
N THR A 59 -17.52 -9.40 -14.88
CA THR A 59 -18.76 -9.70 -15.63
C THR A 59 -19.12 -8.63 -16.68
N PHE A 60 -18.55 -7.43 -16.57
CA PHE A 60 -18.73 -6.36 -17.57
C PHE A 60 -17.70 -6.43 -18.69
N GLU A 61 -16.63 -7.17 -18.52
CA GLU A 61 -15.66 -7.43 -19.59
C GLU A 61 -16.24 -8.42 -20.61
N ARG A 62 -15.62 -8.43 -21.80
CA ARG A 62 -15.95 -9.41 -22.85
C ARG A 62 -14.98 -10.57 -22.75
N ASP A 63 -15.52 -11.77 -22.81
CA ASP A 63 -14.70 -12.97 -22.97
C ASP A 63 -14.09 -13.06 -24.37
N ALA A 64 -13.28 -14.09 -24.59
CA ALA A 64 -12.66 -14.38 -25.90
C ALA A 64 -13.70 -14.58 -27.03
N ASP A 65 -14.92 -14.98 -26.70
CA ASP A 65 -16.05 -15.16 -27.62
C ASP A 65 -16.88 -13.87 -27.82
N GLY A 66 -16.50 -12.78 -27.15
CA GLY A 66 -17.20 -11.49 -27.22
C GLY A 66 -18.48 -11.38 -26.38
N LYS A 67 -18.74 -12.34 -25.49
CA LYS A 67 -19.92 -12.35 -24.60
C LYS A 67 -19.61 -11.65 -23.29
N HIS A 68 -20.64 -11.06 -22.68
CA HIS A 68 -20.60 -10.48 -21.34
C HIS A 68 -21.23 -11.43 -20.31
N GLY A 69 -20.86 -11.27 -19.04
CA GLY A 69 -21.46 -12.01 -17.92
C GLY A 69 -20.75 -13.31 -17.58
N THR A 70 -19.66 -13.63 -18.26
CA THR A 70 -18.79 -14.76 -17.93
C THR A 70 -17.72 -14.34 -16.92
N VAL A 71 -17.33 -15.25 -16.05
CA VAL A 71 -16.21 -15.08 -15.12
C VAL A 71 -15.20 -16.16 -15.42
N ASP A 72 -14.20 -15.81 -16.21
CA ASP A 72 -13.10 -16.67 -16.59
C ASP A 72 -11.75 -15.97 -16.42
N LEU A 73 -10.66 -16.63 -16.76
CA LEU A 73 -9.32 -16.05 -16.58
C LEU A 73 -9.07 -14.83 -17.49
N ASP A 74 -9.70 -14.79 -18.65
CA ASP A 74 -9.57 -13.68 -19.60
C ASP A 74 -10.29 -12.43 -19.05
N THR A 75 -11.53 -12.59 -18.59
CA THR A 75 -12.32 -11.47 -18.02
C THR A 75 -11.79 -11.01 -16.66
N LEU A 76 -11.34 -11.94 -15.80
CA LEU A 76 -10.67 -11.58 -14.54
C LEU A 76 -9.32 -10.88 -14.77
N GLY A 77 -8.62 -11.21 -15.86
CA GLY A 77 -7.36 -10.59 -16.28
C GLY A 77 -7.53 -9.21 -16.94
N GLY A 78 -8.75 -8.77 -17.18
CA GLY A 78 -9.04 -7.47 -17.78
C GLY A 78 -8.48 -6.31 -16.96
N ASN A 79 -8.05 -5.24 -17.66
CA ASN A 79 -7.44 -4.08 -17.01
C ASN A 79 -8.41 -3.38 -16.03
N TYR A 80 -9.69 -3.27 -16.38
CA TYR A 80 -10.69 -2.61 -15.53
C TYR A 80 -11.03 -3.40 -14.27
N PRO A 81 -11.32 -4.71 -14.31
CA PRO A 81 -11.54 -5.52 -13.12
C PRO A 81 -10.35 -5.50 -12.16
N MET A 82 -9.14 -5.65 -12.70
CA MET A 82 -7.90 -5.60 -11.92
C MET A 82 -7.70 -4.24 -11.25
N LEU A 83 -7.89 -3.14 -12.00
CA LEU A 83 -7.78 -1.79 -11.46
C LEU A 83 -8.84 -1.55 -10.38
N ALA A 84 -10.11 -1.88 -10.65
CA ALA A 84 -11.21 -1.70 -9.71
C ALA A 84 -10.99 -2.49 -8.42
N GLY A 85 -10.55 -3.75 -8.51
CA GLY A 85 -10.19 -4.58 -7.36
C GLY A 85 -9.08 -3.97 -6.50
N ASN A 86 -8.00 -3.50 -7.14
CA ASN A 86 -6.88 -2.87 -6.44
C ASN A 86 -7.27 -1.55 -5.76
N VAL A 87 -8.01 -0.68 -6.45
CA VAL A 87 -8.49 0.59 -5.88
C VAL A 87 -9.44 0.33 -4.70
N MET A 88 -10.35 -0.64 -4.84
CA MET A 88 -11.26 -1.01 -3.76
C MET A 88 -10.50 -1.62 -2.57
N ALA A 89 -9.50 -2.47 -2.79
CA ALA A 89 -8.68 -3.04 -1.74
C ALA A 89 -8.06 -1.95 -0.86
N ILE A 90 -7.38 -1.00 -1.48
CA ILE A 90 -6.68 0.09 -0.78
C ILE A 90 -7.67 1.08 -0.16
N GLY A 91 -8.66 1.53 -0.94
CA GLY A 91 -9.60 2.57 -0.52
C GLY A 91 -10.51 2.10 0.62
N MET A 92 -11.14 0.94 0.46
CA MET A 92 -12.09 0.43 1.45
C MET A 92 -11.40 0.04 2.75
N SER A 93 -10.22 -0.58 2.67
CA SER A 93 -9.43 -0.90 3.87
C SER A 93 -9.04 0.34 4.67
N GLY A 94 -8.65 1.41 3.98
CA GLY A 94 -8.32 2.68 4.60
C GLY A 94 -9.54 3.33 5.26
N ILE A 95 -10.67 3.40 4.57
CA ILE A 95 -11.90 3.98 5.10
C ILE A 95 -12.37 3.23 6.35
N VAL A 96 -12.46 1.90 6.30
CA VAL A 96 -12.89 1.09 7.44
C VAL A 96 -11.94 1.23 8.61
N CYS A 97 -10.62 1.15 8.36
CA CYS A 97 -9.61 1.36 9.38
C CYS A 97 -9.74 2.75 10.03
N ALA A 98 -9.90 3.80 9.25
CA ALA A 98 -10.04 5.16 9.76
C ALA A 98 -11.32 5.33 10.59
N VAL A 99 -12.46 4.85 10.10
CA VAL A 99 -13.75 4.96 10.81
C VAL A 99 -13.69 4.25 12.16
N ILE A 100 -13.21 3.01 12.19
CA ILE A 100 -13.14 2.25 13.45
C ILE A 100 -12.11 2.87 14.41
N SER A 101 -10.99 3.36 13.91
CA SER A 101 -9.98 4.03 14.74
C SER A 101 -10.49 5.35 15.34
N MET A 102 -11.29 6.11 14.58
CA MET A 102 -11.95 7.33 15.12
C MET A 102 -13.00 7.01 16.18
N MET A 103 -13.70 5.87 16.04
CA MET A 103 -14.70 5.44 17.05
C MET A 103 -14.04 4.88 18.32
N ASN A 104 -12.87 4.28 18.19
CA ASN A 104 -12.15 3.65 19.29
C ASN A 104 -10.64 3.92 19.19
N PRO A 105 -10.20 5.17 19.49
CA PRO A 105 -8.80 5.57 19.36
C PRO A 105 -7.91 4.85 20.37
N GLN A 106 -6.78 4.34 19.91
CA GLN A 106 -5.83 3.60 20.76
C GLN A 106 -4.86 4.54 21.50
N ASN A 107 -4.67 5.78 21.02
CA ASN A 107 -3.76 6.77 21.60
C ASN A 107 -2.34 6.22 21.84
N PHE A 108 -1.78 5.55 20.84
CA PHE A 108 -0.49 4.91 20.95
C PHE A 108 0.63 5.93 21.13
N ASP A 109 1.46 5.77 22.16
CA ASP A 109 2.65 6.60 22.37
C ASP A 109 3.86 6.00 21.65
N PHE A 110 4.24 6.63 20.54
CA PHE A 110 5.42 6.22 19.76
C PHE A 110 6.75 6.36 20.53
N ASN A 111 6.80 7.11 21.64
CA ASN A 111 8.02 7.21 22.43
C ASN A 111 8.32 5.89 23.15
N THR A 112 7.31 5.08 23.48
CA THR A 112 7.49 3.76 24.08
C THR A 112 8.28 2.80 23.17
N LEU A 113 8.26 3.03 21.85
CA LEU A 113 9.09 2.25 20.92
C LEU A 113 10.58 2.51 21.13
N LYS A 114 10.95 3.74 21.50
CA LYS A 114 12.35 4.11 21.78
C LYS A 114 12.83 3.46 23.08
N ASP A 115 11.94 3.38 24.07
CA ASP A 115 12.24 2.79 25.37
C ASP A 115 12.30 1.25 25.31
N GLY A 116 11.55 0.65 24.37
CA GLY A 116 11.53 -0.81 24.15
C GLY A 116 12.63 -1.35 23.24
N ILE A 117 13.31 -0.49 22.51
CA ILE A 117 14.48 -0.87 21.73
C ILE A 117 15.66 -0.90 22.70
N ALA A 118 16.11 -2.11 23.09
CA ALA A 118 17.38 -2.26 23.77
C ALA A 118 18.49 -1.67 22.86
N LEU A 119 18.94 -0.47 23.21
CA LEU A 119 20.16 0.05 22.62
C LEU A 119 21.24 -0.96 22.96
N ILE A 120 21.87 -1.55 21.97
CA ILE A 120 23.07 -2.34 22.15
C ILE A 120 24.16 -1.34 22.55
N ASP A 121 24.20 -1.05 23.83
CA ASP A 121 25.15 -0.11 24.44
C ASP A 121 26.54 -0.75 24.60
N ASP A 122 26.73 -1.91 23.97
CA ASP A 122 27.96 -2.66 24.04
C ASP A 122 28.90 -2.26 22.89
N LYS A 123 29.81 -1.33 23.20
CA LYS A 123 31.10 -1.21 22.49
C LYS A 123 31.06 -1.02 20.99
N LEU A 124 30.09 -0.23 20.51
CA LEU A 124 30.31 0.40 19.22
C LEU A 124 31.54 1.33 19.37
N PRO A 125 32.54 1.26 18.45
CA PRO A 125 33.59 2.25 18.43
C PRO A 125 32.93 3.62 18.48
N GLU A 126 33.50 4.54 19.29
CA GLU A 126 33.00 5.91 19.39
C GLU A 126 32.78 6.42 17.96
N LEU A 127 31.51 6.77 17.66
CA LEU A 127 31.18 7.36 16.37
C LEU A 127 32.12 8.54 16.13
N ASP A 128 32.67 8.63 14.92
CA ASP A 128 33.50 9.73 14.53
C ASP A 128 32.78 11.04 14.88
N PRO A 129 33.41 12.03 15.54
CA PRO A 129 32.75 13.29 15.89
C PRO A 129 32.05 13.96 14.70
N GLU A 130 32.53 13.74 13.47
CA GLU A 130 31.92 14.23 12.25
C GLU A 130 30.59 13.51 11.93
N GLU A 131 30.44 12.22 12.26
CA GLU A 131 29.22 11.46 12.04
C GLU A 131 28.10 11.82 13.03
N ASN A 132 28.47 12.39 14.17
CA ASN A 132 27.53 12.81 15.23
C ASN A 132 27.25 14.32 15.24
N ASP A 133 27.77 15.06 14.25
CA ASP A 133 27.48 16.50 14.12
C ASP A 133 26.01 16.74 13.75
N GLN A 134 25.26 17.28 14.71
CA GLN A 134 23.83 17.57 14.55
C GLN A 134 23.55 18.49 13.36
N ALA A 135 24.43 19.43 13.06
CA ALA A 135 24.28 20.34 11.94
C ALA A 135 24.40 19.62 10.59
N MET A 136 25.31 18.65 10.50
CA MET A 136 25.49 17.82 9.31
C MET A 136 24.31 16.86 9.12
N LEU A 137 23.80 16.27 10.20
CA LEU A 137 22.63 15.41 10.19
C LEU A 137 21.38 16.17 9.74
N ASP A 138 21.16 17.39 10.25
CA ASP A 138 20.04 18.24 9.86
C ASP A 138 20.13 18.69 8.39
N ALA A 139 21.32 19.01 7.91
CA ALA A 139 21.55 19.36 6.51
C ALA A 139 21.27 18.16 5.58
N SER A 140 21.75 16.98 5.96
CA SER A 140 21.51 15.73 5.25
C SER A 140 20.02 15.36 5.23
N LEU A 141 19.32 15.49 6.36
CA LEU A 141 17.88 15.26 6.46
C LEU A 141 17.08 16.19 5.56
N LYS A 142 17.41 17.48 5.55
CA LYS A 142 16.78 18.46 4.65
C LYS A 142 17.02 18.13 3.18
N TRP A 143 18.24 17.71 2.85
CA TRP A 143 18.59 17.32 1.48
C TRP A 143 17.80 16.07 1.04
N ILE A 144 17.81 15.01 1.86
CA ILE A 144 17.08 13.77 1.59
C ILE A 144 15.59 14.02 1.49
N THR A 145 15.02 14.78 2.42
CA THR A 145 13.58 15.10 2.39
C THR A 145 13.20 15.87 1.12
N LYS A 146 13.98 16.90 0.76
CA LYS A 146 13.70 17.69 -0.44
C LYS A 146 13.80 16.86 -1.73
N TRP A 147 14.92 16.17 -1.92
CA TRP A 147 15.17 15.42 -3.14
C TRP A 147 14.44 14.08 -3.17
N GLY A 148 14.32 13.40 -2.03
CA GLY A 148 13.58 12.14 -1.93
C GLY A 148 12.09 12.35 -2.20
N VAL A 149 11.45 13.33 -1.59
CA VAL A 149 10.04 13.67 -1.87
C VAL A 149 9.88 14.12 -3.32
N GLY A 150 10.76 15.00 -3.81
CA GLY A 150 10.73 15.46 -5.20
C GLY A 150 10.84 14.30 -6.20
N PHE A 151 11.79 13.41 -5.99
CA PHE A 151 11.97 12.22 -6.83
C PHE A 151 10.75 11.27 -6.76
N THR A 152 10.19 11.06 -5.57
CA THR A 152 8.98 10.25 -5.39
C THR A 152 7.80 10.82 -6.18
N VAL A 153 7.58 12.13 -6.14
CA VAL A 153 6.53 12.80 -6.92
C VAL A 153 6.76 12.60 -8.43
N VAL A 154 7.99 12.77 -8.90
CA VAL A 154 8.35 12.54 -10.31
C VAL A 154 8.05 11.10 -10.72
N MET A 155 8.46 10.12 -9.93
CA MET A 155 8.29 8.70 -10.25
C MET A 155 6.83 8.25 -10.18
N ILE A 156 6.05 8.77 -9.23
CA ILE A 156 4.66 8.34 -9.04
C ILE A 156 3.71 9.03 -10.01
N PHE A 157 3.92 10.33 -10.29
CA PHE A 157 3.00 11.11 -11.10
C PHE A 157 3.52 11.39 -12.51
N ILE A 158 4.74 11.90 -12.65
CA ILE A 158 5.27 12.35 -13.95
C ILE A 158 5.64 11.16 -14.83
N TRP A 159 6.32 10.18 -14.30
CA TRP A 159 6.74 9.00 -15.06
C TRP A 159 5.55 8.22 -15.67
N PRO A 160 4.48 7.89 -14.93
CA PRO A 160 3.29 7.27 -15.53
C PRO A 160 2.59 8.16 -16.56
N LEU A 161 2.55 9.48 -16.35
CA LEU A 161 1.94 10.41 -17.31
C LEU A 161 2.67 10.42 -18.66
N LEU A 162 3.98 10.20 -18.67
CA LEU A 162 4.76 10.13 -19.90
C LEU A 162 4.43 8.91 -20.76
N SER A 163 3.84 7.86 -20.16
CA SER A 163 3.42 6.65 -20.89
C SER A 163 2.04 6.80 -21.57
N LEU A 164 1.21 7.79 -21.18
CA LEU A 164 -0.12 7.99 -21.74
C LEU A 164 -0.16 8.32 -23.24
N PRO A 165 0.78 9.08 -23.83
CA PRO A 165 0.77 9.36 -25.26
C PRO A 165 1.23 8.20 -26.14
N ALA A 166 1.67 7.11 -25.58
CA ALA A 166 2.22 5.95 -26.29
C ALA A 166 1.18 4.86 -26.57
N GLY A 167 -0.11 5.10 -26.25
CA GLY A 167 -1.24 4.20 -26.50
C GLY A 167 -2.05 4.60 -27.72
#